data_bbe6a97a29daa5d7897a2aab8c8e9ddc
#
_entry.id   bbe6a97a29daa5d7897a2aab8c8e9ddc
#
_cell.length_a   1.000
_cell.length_b   1.000
_cell.length_c   1.000
_cell.angle_alpha   90.00
_cell.angle_beta   90.00
_cell.angle_gamma   90.00
#
_symmetry.space_group_name_H-M   'P 1'
#
loop_
_entity.id
_entity.type
_entity.pdbx_description
1 polymer ?
#
loop_
_entity_poly.entity_id
_entity_poly.type
_entity_poly.pdbx_seq_one_letter_code
_entity_poly.pdbx_strand_id
1 'polypeptide(L)'
;NMLVSDYFHKEFHVPYDSIAVIAGPCHAEEIALERLSYLTVGCSSIDHAKQFAKKLGNSFIKTSVSDDVVGIEYGSVLKNIYAIAAGICSGLKYGDNFQAVLMSNAAIEMNRFLNVVHPIERTINDSVYMGDLLVTGYSKFSRNRVFGSMIGKGYSVKNAQIEMEMIAEGYYAAKCIKEINEHYRINTPIIDAVYNILYEGISPVIEIKLLTDSFK
;
A
#
# COMPACT_ATOMS: atom_id res chain seq x y z
N ASN A 1 -5.17 -13.17 -10.45
CA ASN A 1 -4.64 -11.89 -9.96
C ASN A 1 -3.71 -11.30 -11.01
N MET A 2 -3.86 -10.02 -11.32
CA MET A 2 -3.16 -9.35 -12.43
C MET A 2 -2.98 -7.87 -12.07
N LEU A 3 -1.87 -7.27 -12.47
CA LEU A 3 -1.68 -5.82 -12.36
C LEU A 3 -2.63 -5.09 -13.33
N VAL A 4 -2.97 -3.85 -13.02
CA VAL A 4 -3.86 -3.05 -13.86
C VAL A 4 -3.20 -2.76 -15.22
N SER A 5 -1.89 -2.50 -15.23
CA SER A 5 -1.10 -2.33 -16.46
C SER A 5 -1.17 -3.58 -17.36
N ASP A 6 -1.03 -4.78 -16.77
CA ASP A 6 -1.16 -6.04 -17.50
C ASP A 6 -2.57 -6.25 -18.05
N TYR A 7 -3.60 -5.86 -17.28
CA TYR A 7 -4.99 -5.95 -17.71
C TYR A 7 -5.23 -5.09 -18.96
N PHE A 8 -4.81 -3.83 -18.95
CA PHE A 8 -4.95 -2.96 -20.12
C PHE A 8 -4.16 -3.47 -21.33
N HIS A 9 -2.96 -3.99 -21.11
CA HIS A 9 -2.16 -4.56 -22.17
C HIS A 9 -2.85 -5.79 -22.81
N LYS A 10 -3.34 -6.73 -22.00
CA LYS A 10 -3.91 -7.99 -22.46
C LYS A 10 -5.29 -7.83 -23.09
N GLU A 11 -6.19 -7.09 -22.42
CA GLU A 11 -7.58 -7.00 -22.85
C GLU A 11 -7.81 -5.93 -23.92
N PHE A 12 -7.03 -4.84 -23.89
CA PHE A 12 -7.21 -3.72 -24.79
C PHE A 12 -6.05 -3.53 -25.77
N HIS A 13 -5.04 -4.40 -25.74
CA HIS A 13 -3.85 -4.35 -26.57
C HIS A 13 -3.10 -3.02 -26.52
N VAL A 14 -3.19 -2.31 -25.37
CA VAL A 14 -2.44 -1.07 -25.18
C VAL A 14 -0.96 -1.39 -24.97
N PRO A 15 -0.05 -0.79 -25.73
CA PRO A 15 1.40 -0.99 -25.52
C PRO A 15 1.81 -0.52 -24.11
N TYR A 16 2.74 -1.23 -23.47
CA TYR A 16 3.22 -0.88 -22.12
C TYR A 16 3.83 0.53 -22.03
N ASP A 17 4.47 1.01 -23.09
CA ASP A 17 5.03 2.36 -23.17
C ASP A 17 3.98 3.47 -23.23
N SER A 18 2.72 3.10 -23.46
CA SER A 18 1.56 3.99 -23.48
C SER A 18 0.69 3.86 -22.22
N ILE A 19 1.10 3.03 -21.26
CA ILE A 19 0.44 2.86 -19.96
C ILE A 19 1.25 3.60 -18.90
N ALA A 20 0.62 4.56 -18.23
CA ALA A 20 1.23 5.26 -17.10
C ALA A 20 0.43 5.02 -15.83
N VAL A 21 1.13 4.77 -14.73
CA VAL A 21 0.57 4.66 -13.38
C VAL A 21 0.94 5.89 -12.56
N ILE A 22 0.06 6.29 -11.65
CA ILE A 22 0.27 7.45 -10.77
C ILE A 22 0.16 6.96 -9.33
N ALA A 23 1.18 7.24 -8.52
CA ALA A 23 1.18 6.94 -7.09
C ALA A 23 2.00 7.99 -6.31
N GLY A 24 1.87 7.96 -5.00
CA GLY A 24 2.62 8.84 -4.10
C GLY A 24 1.78 9.38 -2.95
N PRO A 25 2.39 10.08 -1.99
CA PRO A 25 1.72 10.65 -0.83
C PRO A 25 0.79 11.80 -1.25
N CYS A 26 -0.48 11.46 -1.51
CA CYS A 26 -1.42 12.37 -2.16
C CYS A 26 -2.87 12.00 -1.81
N HIS A 27 -3.35 12.46 -0.66
CA HIS A 27 -4.76 12.32 -0.29
C HIS A 27 -5.62 13.36 -1.00
N ALA A 28 -6.76 12.93 -1.56
CA ALA A 28 -7.68 13.79 -2.30
C ALA A 28 -8.19 14.98 -1.45
N GLU A 29 -8.41 14.73 -0.16
CA GLU A 29 -8.85 15.74 0.81
C GLU A 29 -7.81 16.85 0.99
N GLU A 30 -6.53 16.52 0.95
CA GLU A 30 -5.44 17.50 1.06
C GLU A 30 -5.25 18.26 -0.25
N ILE A 31 -5.37 17.59 -1.40
CA ILE A 31 -5.35 18.25 -2.71
C ILE A 31 -6.49 19.25 -2.85
N ALA A 32 -7.69 18.90 -2.40
CA ALA A 32 -8.85 19.80 -2.42
C ALA A 32 -8.61 21.07 -1.58
N LEU A 33 -7.71 21.01 -0.62
CA LEU A 33 -7.25 22.14 0.20
C LEU A 33 -5.95 22.78 -0.33
N GLU A 34 -5.53 22.46 -1.55
CA GLU A 34 -4.29 22.94 -2.16
C GLU A 34 -3.03 22.70 -1.31
N ARG A 35 -3.01 21.59 -0.54
CA ARG A 35 -1.84 21.20 0.24
C ARG A 35 -0.79 20.57 -0.68
N LEU A 36 0.48 20.89 -0.37
CA LEU A 36 1.60 20.38 -1.14
C LEU A 36 1.62 18.84 -1.15
N SER A 37 1.51 18.26 -2.34
CA SER A 37 1.45 16.82 -2.57
C SER A 37 2.48 16.41 -3.60
N TYR A 38 2.92 15.15 -3.52
CA TYR A 38 3.92 14.58 -4.42
C TYR A 38 3.34 13.38 -5.14
N LEU A 39 3.48 13.36 -6.47
CA LEU A 39 3.06 12.27 -7.33
C LEU A 39 4.24 11.77 -8.17
N THR A 40 4.36 10.47 -8.29
CA THR A 40 5.26 9.83 -9.26
C THR A 40 4.44 9.26 -10.40
N VAL A 41 4.84 9.58 -11.62
CA VAL A 41 4.32 8.99 -12.84
C VAL A 41 5.25 7.86 -13.26
N GLY A 42 4.75 6.63 -13.17
CA GLY A 42 5.45 5.42 -13.61
C GLY A 42 5.04 5.07 -15.04
N CYS A 43 6.01 4.93 -15.94
CA CYS A 43 5.77 4.47 -17.32
C CYS A 43 7.06 3.86 -17.87
N SER A 44 6.98 2.75 -18.59
CA SER A 44 8.16 2.13 -19.22
C SER A 44 8.86 3.06 -20.22
N SER A 45 8.12 4.02 -20.79
CA SER A 45 8.69 5.15 -21.56
C SER A 45 8.85 6.37 -20.63
N ILE A 46 10.08 6.66 -20.24
CA ILE A 46 10.41 7.83 -19.42
C ILE A 46 9.99 9.15 -20.10
N ASP A 47 10.03 9.23 -21.41
CA ASP A 47 9.61 10.44 -22.15
C ASP A 47 8.10 10.63 -22.07
N HIS A 48 7.30 9.57 -22.17
CA HIS A 48 5.86 9.64 -21.94
C HIS A 48 5.55 9.99 -20.46
N ALA A 49 6.27 9.40 -19.52
CA ALA A 49 6.15 9.76 -18.09
C ALA A 49 6.40 11.26 -17.86
N LYS A 50 7.49 11.83 -18.42
CA LYS A 50 7.81 13.26 -18.30
C LYS A 50 6.74 14.16 -18.91
N GLN A 51 6.24 13.81 -20.11
CA GLN A 51 5.18 14.57 -20.77
C GLN A 51 3.91 14.60 -19.92
N PHE A 52 3.52 13.46 -19.34
CA PHE A 52 2.34 13.37 -18.50
C PHE A 52 2.54 14.06 -17.14
N ALA A 53 3.67 13.86 -16.50
CA ALA A 53 4.05 14.51 -15.25
C ALA A 53 3.98 16.05 -15.36
N LYS A 54 4.45 16.60 -16.48
CA LYS A 54 4.38 18.04 -16.75
C LYS A 54 2.94 18.58 -16.81
N LYS A 55 1.97 17.77 -17.26
CA LYS A 55 0.55 18.16 -17.31
C LYS A 55 -0.13 18.09 -15.93
N LEU A 56 0.34 17.20 -15.05
CA LEU A 56 -0.19 17.05 -13.69
C LEU A 56 0.38 18.08 -12.71
N GLY A 57 1.64 18.46 -12.90
CA GLY A 57 2.35 19.37 -11.99
C GLY A 57 1.76 20.77 -11.98
N ASN A 58 1.65 21.35 -10.76
CA ASN A 58 1.22 22.73 -10.53
C ASN A 58 1.88 23.32 -9.27
N SER A 59 1.33 24.40 -8.71
CA SER A 59 1.87 25.07 -7.51
C SER A 59 1.89 24.18 -6.27
N PHE A 60 0.92 23.27 -6.11
CA PHE A 60 0.77 22.39 -4.95
C PHE A 60 0.87 20.89 -5.28
N ILE A 61 1.04 20.52 -6.54
CA ILE A 61 1.36 19.14 -6.96
C ILE A 61 2.75 19.12 -7.59
N LYS A 62 3.69 18.45 -6.93
CA LYS A 62 5.03 18.18 -7.46
C LYS A 62 5.07 16.79 -8.05
N THR A 63 5.72 16.65 -9.20
CA THR A 63 5.77 15.39 -9.92
C THR A 63 7.21 14.89 -10.10
N SER A 64 7.38 13.59 -10.00
CA SER A 64 8.57 12.83 -10.39
C SER A 64 8.20 11.75 -11.41
N VAL A 65 9.19 11.10 -11.99
CA VAL A 65 8.99 10.02 -12.98
C VAL A 65 9.80 8.79 -12.59
N SER A 66 9.29 7.62 -12.98
CA SER A 66 9.95 6.33 -12.78
C SER A 66 9.60 5.40 -13.94
N ASP A 67 10.48 4.43 -14.25
CA ASP A 67 10.21 3.33 -15.17
C ASP A 67 9.72 2.06 -14.46
N ASP A 68 9.71 2.04 -13.13
CA ASP A 68 9.26 0.91 -12.31
C ASP A 68 7.73 0.85 -12.17
N VAL A 69 7.01 0.61 -13.27
CA VAL A 69 5.55 0.49 -13.28
C VAL A 69 5.09 -0.62 -12.34
N VAL A 70 5.69 -1.80 -12.44
CA VAL A 70 5.33 -2.99 -11.65
C VAL A 70 5.54 -2.75 -10.15
N GLY A 71 6.68 -2.19 -9.77
CA GLY A 71 6.95 -1.89 -8.36
C GLY A 71 6.03 -0.83 -7.79
N ILE A 72 5.65 0.19 -8.56
CA ILE A 72 4.69 1.23 -8.16
C ILE A 72 3.30 0.63 -7.95
N GLU A 73 2.82 -0.23 -8.86
CA GLU A 73 1.52 -0.88 -8.70
C GLU A 73 1.49 -1.79 -7.47
N TYR A 74 2.47 -2.68 -7.30
CA TYR A 74 2.54 -3.52 -6.10
C TYR A 74 2.73 -2.70 -4.82
N GLY A 75 3.58 -1.67 -4.82
CA GLY A 75 3.75 -0.77 -3.67
C GLY A 75 2.45 -0.12 -3.24
N SER A 76 1.64 0.31 -4.22
CA SER A 76 0.31 0.89 -3.98
C SER A 76 -0.71 -0.11 -3.42
N VAL A 77 -0.57 -1.39 -3.73
CA VAL A 77 -1.38 -2.47 -3.13
C VAL A 77 -0.91 -2.77 -1.71
N LEU A 78 0.40 -2.98 -1.53
CA LEU A 78 1.00 -3.38 -0.26
C LEU A 78 0.80 -2.32 0.83
N LYS A 79 0.96 -1.02 0.52
CA LYS A 79 0.73 0.06 1.49
C LYS A 79 -0.64 -0.01 2.15
N ASN A 80 -1.66 -0.42 1.40
CA ASN A 80 -3.03 -0.53 1.89
C ASN A 80 -3.18 -1.65 2.93
N ILE A 81 -2.48 -2.77 2.73
CA ILE A 81 -2.43 -3.88 3.70
C ILE A 81 -1.71 -3.42 4.98
N TYR A 82 -0.56 -2.76 4.84
CA TYR A 82 0.20 -2.23 5.98
C TYR A 82 -0.57 -1.14 6.75
N ALA A 83 -1.38 -0.34 6.06
CA ALA A 83 -2.26 0.62 6.71
C ALA A 83 -3.35 -0.06 7.55
N ILE A 84 -3.87 -1.22 7.13
CA ILE A 84 -4.78 -2.03 7.96
C ILE A 84 -4.04 -2.50 9.22
N ALA A 85 -2.81 -3.03 9.09
CA ALA A 85 -2.00 -3.44 10.25
C ALA A 85 -1.78 -2.27 11.22
N ALA A 86 -1.39 -1.09 10.71
CA ALA A 86 -1.22 0.12 11.50
C ALA A 86 -2.53 0.52 12.23
N GLY A 87 -3.65 0.40 11.53
CA GLY A 87 -4.97 0.62 12.11
C GLY A 87 -5.30 -0.34 13.24
N ILE A 88 -5.08 -1.65 13.03
CA ILE A 88 -5.30 -2.69 14.05
C ILE A 88 -4.48 -2.38 15.32
N CYS A 89 -3.19 -2.11 15.14
CA CYS A 89 -2.30 -1.76 16.27
C CYS A 89 -2.78 -0.50 17.00
N SER A 90 -3.24 0.52 16.28
CA SER A 90 -3.83 1.72 16.87
C SER A 90 -5.11 1.42 17.66
N GLY A 91 -5.98 0.57 17.11
CA GLY A 91 -7.21 0.11 17.78
C GLY A 91 -6.95 -0.68 19.08
N LEU A 92 -5.89 -1.50 19.07
CA LEU A 92 -5.38 -2.24 20.23
C LEU A 92 -4.61 -1.36 21.22
N LYS A 93 -4.48 -0.05 20.95
CA LYS A 93 -3.78 0.94 21.80
C LYS A 93 -2.26 0.73 21.89
N TYR A 94 -1.65 0.14 20.89
CA TYR A 94 -0.19 0.21 20.73
C TYR A 94 0.20 1.66 20.45
N GLY A 95 1.22 2.15 21.15
CA GLY A 95 1.67 3.55 21.06
C GLY A 95 2.51 3.84 19.80
N ASP A 96 2.90 5.13 19.67
CA ASP A 96 3.63 5.63 18.49
C ASP A 96 5.00 4.96 18.30
N ASN A 97 5.67 4.56 19.38
CA ASN A 97 6.92 3.80 19.29
C ASN A 97 6.75 2.50 18.50
N PHE A 98 5.71 1.74 18.81
CA PHE A 98 5.43 0.51 18.08
C PHE A 98 4.96 0.78 16.64
N GLN A 99 4.18 1.83 16.42
CA GLN A 99 3.79 2.25 15.08
C GLN A 99 5.01 2.55 14.20
N ALA A 100 6.03 3.22 14.74
CA ALA A 100 7.27 3.48 14.01
C ALA A 100 8.02 2.19 13.66
N VAL A 101 8.09 1.23 14.59
CA VAL A 101 8.68 -0.10 14.35
C VAL A 101 7.91 -0.87 13.30
N LEU A 102 6.57 -0.87 13.37
CA LEU A 102 5.71 -1.53 12.39
C LEU A 102 5.94 -0.96 10.98
N MET A 103 5.97 0.37 10.83
CA MET A 103 6.14 1.01 9.53
C MET A 103 7.55 0.78 8.96
N SER A 104 8.57 0.74 9.81
CA SER A 104 9.93 0.36 9.38
C SER A 104 9.99 -1.08 8.86
N ASN A 105 9.35 -2.02 9.58
CA ASN A 105 9.28 -3.41 9.13
C ASN A 105 8.40 -3.57 7.89
N ALA A 106 7.34 -2.79 7.74
CA ALA A 106 6.51 -2.75 6.53
C ALA A 106 7.32 -2.33 5.29
N ALA A 107 8.18 -1.33 5.42
CA ALA A 107 9.07 -0.92 4.34
C ALA A 107 10.09 -2.02 3.98
N ILE A 108 10.64 -2.71 4.98
CA ILE A 108 11.56 -3.85 4.76
C ILE A 108 10.82 -4.99 4.06
N GLU A 109 9.60 -5.31 4.49
CA GLU A 109 8.76 -6.36 3.89
C GLU A 109 8.36 -6.00 2.45
N MET A 110 7.94 -4.75 2.21
CA MET A 110 7.66 -4.24 0.87
C MET A 110 8.88 -4.39 -0.05
N ASN A 111 10.05 -3.94 0.38
CA ASN A 111 11.27 -4.06 -0.39
C ASN A 111 11.62 -5.53 -0.71
N ARG A 112 11.49 -6.41 0.27
CA ARG A 112 11.70 -7.85 0.09
C ARG A 112 10.75 -8.43 -0.94
N PHE A 113 9.46 -8.09 -0.86
CA PHE A 113 8.44 -8.55 -1.79
C PHE A 113 8.74 -8.07 -3.21
N LEU A 114 8.98 -6.78 -3.40
CA LEU A 114 9.24 -6.18 -4.70
C LEU A 114 10.50 -6.74 -5.36
N ASN A 115 11.56 -6.98 -4.60
CA ASN A 115 12.81 -7.53 -5.13
C ASN A 115 12.69 -8.99 -5.61
N VAL A 116 11.69 -9.73 -5.13
CA VAL A 116 11.43 -11.10 -5.61
C VAL A 116 10.48 -11.10 -6.81
N VAL A 117 9.39 -10.32 -6.75
CA VAL A 117 8.39 -10.33 -7.83
C VAL A 117 8.83 -9.56 -9.07
N HIS A 118 9.66 -8.53 -8.88
CA HIS A 118 10.21 -7.69 -9.94
C HIS A 118 11.62 -7.21 -9.58
N PRO A 119 12.66 -8.02 -9.84
CA PRO A 119 14.02 -7.78 -9.40
C PRO A 119 14.72 -6.71 -10.26
N ILE A 120 14.55 -5.46 -9.88
CA ILE A 120 15.27 -4.31 -10.45
C ILE A 120 15.92 -3.49 -9.34
N GLU A 121 16.90 -2.68 -9.68
CA GLU A 121 17.45 -1.70 -8.75
C GLU A 121 16.39 -0.62 -8.48
N ARG A 122 16.03 -0.42 -7.20
CA ARG A 122 15.08 0.60 -6.76
C ARG A 122 15.47 1.19 -5.42
N THR A 123 15.11 2.44 -5.21
CA THR A 123 15.25 3.13 -3.94
C THR A 123 13.93 3.08 -3.18
N ILE A 124 13.80 2.14 -2.25
CA ILE A 124 12.55 1.98 -1.47
C ILE A 124 12.20 3.23 -0.65
N ASN A 125 13.19 4.08 -0.36
CA ASN A 125 12.99 5.33 0.38
C ASN A 125 12.39 6.46 -0.46
N ASP A 126 12.20 6.27 -1.76
CA ASP A 126 11.54 7.27 -2.61
C ASP A 126 10.09 7.51 -2.17
N SER A 127 9.60 8.72 -2.45
CA SER A 127 8.29 9.16 -2.01
C SER A 127 7.13 8.28 -2.50
N VAL A 128 7.29 7.65 -3.65
CA VAL A 128 6.30 6.74 -4.23
C VAL A 128 6.15 5.42 -3.44
N TYR A 129 7.17 5.00 -2.72
CA TYR A 129 7.14 3.82 -1.85
C TYR A 129 7.03 4.23 -0.38
N MET A 130 8.13 4.71 0.21
CA MET A 130 8.19 5.06 1.64
C MET A 130 7.24 6.21 1.99
N GLY A 131 7.21 7.27 1.19
CA GLY A 131 6.34 8.42 1.46
C GLY A 131 4.86 8.04 1.42
N ASP A 132 4.45 7.26 0.42
CA ASP A 132 3.07 6.80 0.26
C ASP A 132 2.68 5.75 1.34
N LEU A 133 3.62 4.89 1.73
CA LEU A 133 3.46 3.98 2.86
C LEU A 133 3.21 4.75 4.16
N LEU A 134 4.05 5.73 4.47
CA LEU A 134 3.96 6.50 5.71
C LEU A 134 2.66 7.31 5.77
N VAL A 135 2.31 8.05 4.72
CA VAL A 135 1.08 8.84 4.73
C VAL A 135 -0.14 7.94 4.87
N THR A 136 -0.17 6.78 4.20
CA THR A 136 -1.29 5.84 4.27
C THR A 136 -1.41 5.18 5.65
N GLY A 137 -0.28 4.88 6.32
CA GLY A 137 -0.24 4.25 7.63
C GLY A 137 -0.53 5.20 8.80
N TYR A 138 -0.24 6.50 8.66
CA TYR A 138 -0.43 7.49 9.74
C TYR A 138 -1.66 8.38 9.56
N SER A 139 -2.10 8.62 8.34
CA SER A 139 -3.20 9.56 8.07
C SER A 139 -4.54 9.05 8.62
N LYS A 140 -5.28 9.98 9.22
CA LYS A 140 -6.68 9.76 9.60
C LYS A 140 -7.64 9.64 8.41
N PHE A 141 -7.23 10.09 7.23
CA PHE A 141 -8.00 9.98 6.00
C PHE A 141 -7.83 8.62 5.33
N SER A 142 -6.88 7.80 5.79
CA SER A 142 -6.67 6.45 5.26
C SER A 142 -7.82 5.53 5.64
N ARG A 143 -8.65 5.17 4.67
CA ARG A 143 -9.76 4.20 4.84
C ARG A 143 -9.27 2.86 5.37
N ASN A 144 -8.15 2.38 4.87
CA ASN A 144 -7.54 1.12 5.32
C ASN A 144 -7.12 1.19 6.79
N ARG A 145 -6.54 2.31 7.22
CA ARG A 145 -6.18 2.51 8.63
C ARG A 145 -7.42 2.61 9.53
N VAL A 146 -8.47 3.31 9.08
CA VAL A 146 -9.75 3.39 9.82
C VAL A 146 -10.36 2.01 9.96
N PHE A 147 -10.44 1.22 8.88
CA PHE A 147 -10.94 -0.15 8.89
C PHE A 147 -10.17 -1.03 9.89
N GLY A 148 -8.84 -1.01 9.83
CA GLY A 148 -8.00 -1.73 10.78
C GLY A 148 -8.24 -1.30 12.23
N SER A 149 -8.42 0.02 12.48
CA SER A 149 -8.69 0.54 13.83
C SER A 149 -10.01 0.03 14.41
N MET A 150 -11.04 -0.12 13.58
CA MET A 150 -12.32 -0.71 14.01
C MET A 150 -12.13 -2.16 14.43
N ILE A 151 -11.39 -2.96 13.63
CA ILE A 151 -11.08 -4.36 13.95
C ILE A 151 -10.27 -4.45 15.25
N GLY A 152 -9.25 -3.61 15.43
CA GLY A 152 -8.45 -3.55 16.65
C GLY A 152 -9.27 -3.15 17.91
N LYS A 153 -10.36 -2.40 17.72
CA LYS A 153 -11.33 -2.05 18.78
C LYS A 153 -12.37 -3.15 19.07
N GLY A 154 -12.32 -4.27 18.35
CA GLY A 154 -13.20 -5.42 18.56
C GLY A 154 -14.41 -5.52 17.63
N TYR A 155 -14.49 -4.69 16.58
CA TYR A 155 -15.50 -4.90 15.53
C TYR A 155 -15.19 -6.19 14.76
N SER A 156 -16.22 -6.95 14.42
CA SER A 156 -16.05 -8.02 13.44
C SER A 156 -15.71 -7.42 12.06
N VAL A 157 -15.02 -8.18 11.23
CA VAL A 157 -14.69 -7.75 9.84
C VAL A 157 -15.94 -7.30 9.10
N LYS A 158 -17.03 -8.09 9.21
CA LYS A 158 -18.31 -7.79 8.56
C LYS A 158 -18.93 -6.48 9.07
N ASN A 159 -18.92 -6.25 10.37
CA ASN A 159 -19.47 -5.01 10.94
C ASN A 159 -18.63 -3.80 10.54
N ALA A 160 -17.29 -3.93 10.55
CA ALA A 160 -16.41 -2.86 10.09
C ALA A 160 -16.65 -2.52 8.62
N GLN A 161 -16.90 -3.51 7.76
CA GLN A 161 -17.24 -3.28 6.33
C GLN A 161 -18.59 -2.57 6.16
N ILE A 162 -19.59 -2.89 6.99
CA ILE A 162 -20.92 -2.26 6.92
C ILE A 162 -20.86 -0.80 7.38
N GLU A 163 -20.07 -0.50 8.42
CA GLU A 163 -19.92 0.86 8.96
C GLU A 163 -19.14 1.80 8.05
N MET A 164 -18.38 1.26 7.10
CA MET A 164 -17.60 2.09 6.18
C MET A 164 -18.43 2.50 4.97
N GLU A 165 -18.50 3.81 4.69
CA GLU A 165 -19.14 4.35 3.49
C GLU A 165 -18.43 3.93 2.20
N MET A 166 -17.14 3.71 2.26
CA MET A 166 -16.29 3.33 1.13
C MET A 166 -15.41 2.13 1.47
N ILE A 167 -15.18 1.27 0.49
CA ILE A 167 -14.39 0.05 0.62
C ILE A 167 -12.94 0.37 1.05
N ALA A 168 -12.43 -0.41 2.00
CA ALA A 168 -11.00 -0.48 2.31
C ALA A 168 -10.34 -1.50 1.36
N GLU A 169 -9.68 -1.01 0.33
CA GLU A 169 -9.10 -1.86 -0.73
C GLU A 169 -8.08 -2.87 -0.20
N GLY A 170 -7.39 -2.55 0.89
CA GLY A 170 -6.46 -3.44 1.56
C GLY A 170 -7.08 -4.76 2.05
N TYR A 171 -8.42 -4.80 2.23
CA TYR A 171 -9.13 -6.04 2.52
C TYR A 171 -8.93 -7.05 1.39
N TYR A 172 -9.31 -6.68 0.18
CA TYR A 172 -9.14 -7.56 -1.00
C TYR A 172 -7.67 -7.76 -1.35
N ALA A 173 -6.86 -6.71 -1.20
CA ALA A 173 -5.43 -6.76 -1.46
C ALA A 173 -4.72 -7.84 -0.62
N ALA A 174 -5.07 -7.98 0.66
CA ALA A 174 -4.47 -8.99 1.54
C ALA A 174 -4.67 -10.42 0.99
N LYS A 175 -5.87 -10.72 0.48
CA LYS A 175 -6.15 -12.02 -0.14
C LYS A 175 -5.38 -12.21 -1.45
N CYS A 176 -5.41 -11.20 -2.33
CA CYS A 176 -4.71 -11.27 -3.62
C CYS A 176 -3.20 -11.45 -3.45
N ILE A 177 -2.58 -10.70 -2.53
CA ILE A 177 -1.14 -10.82 -2.27
C ILE A 177 -0.80 -12.17 -1.63
N LYS A 178 -1.66 -12.70 -0.74
CA LYS A 178 -1.47 -14.04 -0.17
C LYS A 178 -1.46 -15.11 -1.25
N GLU A 179 -2.42 -15.09 -2.18
CA GLU A 179 -2.50 -16.01 -3.32
C GLU A 179 -1.27 -15.88 -4.25
N ILE A 180 -0.83 -14.66 -4.54
CA ILE A 180 0.40 -14.42 -5.33
C ILE A 180 1.61 -15.00 -4.60
N ASN A 181 1.69 -14.79 -3.28
CA ASN A 181 2.83 -15.23 -2.47
C ASN A 181 2.92 -16.77 -2.30
N GLU A 182 1.85 -17.52 -2.52
CA GLU A 182 1.91 -18.98 -2.58
C GLU A 182 2.92 -19.48 -3.63
N HIS A 183 3.03 -18.74 -4.74
CA HIS A 183 3.99 -19.04 -5.81
C HIS A 183 5.42 -18.64 -5.44
N TYR A 184 5.61 -17.44 -4.85
CA TYR A 184 6.95 -16.89 -4.58
C TYR A 184 7.53 -17.30 -3.23
N ARG A 185 6.66 -17.64 -2.24
CA ARG A 185 7.04 -18.04 -0.87
C ARG A 185 7.93 -17.01 -0.15
N ILE A 186 7.61 -15.75 -0.33
CA ILE A 186 8.32 -14.65 0.32
C ILE A 186 7.90 -14.59 1.80
N ASN A 187 8.85 -14.31 2.69
CA ASN A 187 8.54 -14.07 4.10
C ASN A 187 7.85 -12.71 4.28
N THR A 188 6.54 -12.75 4.56
CA THR A 188 5.65 -11.58 4.64
C THR A 188 4.87 -11.54 5.96
N PRO A 189 5.54 -11.44 7.12
CA PRO A 189 4.89 -11.59 8.43
C PRO A 189 3.77 -10.57 8.68
N ILE A 190 3.87 -9.34 8.19
CA ILE A 190 2.82 -8.33 8.39
C ILE A 190 1.60 -8.63 7.53
N ILE A 191 1.81 -8.99 6.26
CA ILE A 191 0.73 -9.38 5.34
C ILE A 191 0.04 -10.64 5.85
N ASP A 192 0.81 -11.63 6.33
CA ASP A 192 0.28 -12.87 6.88
C ASP A 192 -0.59 -12.60 8.12
N ALA A 193 -0.14 -11.75 9.05
CA ALA A 193 -0.90 -11.37 10.23
C ALA A 193 -2.23 -10.67 9.83
N VAL A 194 -2.19 -9.74 8.87
CA VAL A 194 -3.41 -9.09 8.37
C VAL A 194 -4.35 -10.11 7.73
N TYR A 195 -3.85 -11.00 6.90
CA TYR A 195 -4.65 -12.04 6.27
C TYR A 195 -5.31 -12.96 7.32
N ASN A 196 -4.55 -13.44 8.29
CA ASN A 196 -5.04 -14.32 9.36
C ASN A 196 -6.18 -13.65 10.16
N ILE A 197 -6.04 -12.36 10.47
CA ILE A 197 -7.09 -11.60 11.17
C ILE A 197 -8.34 -11.46 10.28
N LEU A 198 -8.18 -11.11 9.02
CA LEU A 198 -9.29 -10.75 8.14
C LEU A 198 -10.05 -11.97 7.59
N TYR A 199 -9.36 -13.06 7.30
CA TYR A 199 -9.91 -14.20 6.58
C TYR A 199 -9.98 -15.48 7.41
N GLU A 200 -9.00 -15.71 8.30
CA GLU A 200 -8.97 -16.90 9.15
C GLU A 200 -9.65 -16.65 10.53
N GLY A 201 -10.01 -15.37 10.80
CA GLY A 201 -10.71 -15.02 12.02
C GLY A 201 -9.86 -15.12 13.29
N ILE A 202 -8.54 -15.11 13.15
CA ILE A 202 -7.64 -15.15 14.32
C ILE A 202 -7.72 -13.82 15.06
N SER A 203 -7.68 -13.90 16.39
CA SER A 203 -7.76 -12.72 17.25
C SER A 203 -6.66 -11.71 16.93
N PRO A 204 -7.00 -10.41 16.67
CA PRO A 204 -6.01 -9.37 16.46
C PRO A 204 -4.98 -9.26 17.58
N VAL A 205 -5.38 -9.50 18.84
CA VAL A 205 -4.48 -9.47 20.00
C VAL A 205 -3.41 -10.55 19.91
N ILE A 206 -3.80 -11.75 19.45
CA ILE A 206 -2.87 -12.89 19.35
C ILE A 206 -1.92 -12.64 18.17
N GLU A 207 -2.44 -12.32 16.98
CA GLU A 207 -1.62 -12.12 15.79
C GLU A 207 -0.62 -10.96 15.94
N ILE A 208 -1.06 -9.82 16.47
CA ILE A 208 -0.14 -8.70 16.68
C ILE A 208 0.92 -9.03 17.73
N LYS A 209 0.59 -9.81 18.77
CA LYS A 209 1.59 -10.27 19.74
C LYS A 209 2.64 -11.17 19.08
N LEU A 210 2.24 -12.14 18.26
CA LEU A 210 3.16 -12.99 17.50
C LEU A 210 4.01 -12.18 16.52
N LEU A 211 3.40 -11.18 15.89
CA LEU A 211 4.11 -10.27 14.98
C LEU A 211 5.17 -9.45 15.73
N THR A 212 4.90 -8.97 16.96
CA THR A 212 5.90 -8.23 17.76
C THR A 212 7.15 -9.06 18.04
N ASP A 213 6.99 -10.36 18.28
CA ASP A 213 8.10 -11.27 18.55
C ASP A 213 8.94 -11.57 17.29
N SER A 214 8.41 -11.32 16.10
CA SER A 214 9.10 -11.50 14.82
C SER A 214 9.95 -10.29 14.39
N PHE A 215 9.70 -9.12 14.95
CA PHE A 215 10.45 -7.91 14.64
C PHE A 215 11.82 -7.91 15.32
N LYS A 216 12.82 -7.36 14.60
CA LYS A 216 14.19 -7.20 15.11
C LYS A 216 14.45 -5.76 15.51
#